data_41dc0d1daceaa7541f4eae1ce8dc0d30
#
_entry.id   41dc0d1daceaa7541f4eae1ce8dc0d30
#
_cell.length_a   1.000
_cell.length_b   1.000
_cell.length_c   1.000
_cell.angle_alpha   90.00
_cell.angle_beta   90.00
_cell.angle_gamma   90.00
#
_symmetry.space_group_name_H-M   'P 1'
#
loop_
_entity.id
_entity.type
_entity.pdbx_description
1 polymer ?
#
loop_
_entity_poly.entity_id
_entity_poly.type
_entity_poly.pdbx_seq_one_letter_code
_entity_poly.pdbx_strand_id
1 'polypeptide(L)'
;WLDSIMQLVARGENEFTFLEVFAGMIADAWYAVKEYHLRLGPKSVDGTSSNLLERAVNKISENVDVKNDESRDIIIEKIKCNSKCVNFEMQDLAKNVPYRLLSSFVKELGGNNPLWSKTGKLISYFEMINKKRCLLYTIENGRGLTKKVIINKLWNNFLIDNMVTIRGWI
;
A
#
# COMPACT_ATOMS: atom_id res chain seq x y z
N TRP A 1 -0.65 0.85 -3.78
CA TRP A 1 -1.53 0.78 -2.60
C TRP A 1 -2.99 0.59 -3.00
N LEU A 2 -3.55 1.50 -3.80
CA LEU A 2 -4.96 1.37 -4.21
C LEU A 2 -5.19 0.12 -5.05
N ASP A 3 -4.34 -0.17 -6.04
CA ASP A 3 -4.48 -1.38 -6.86
C ASP A 3 -4.39 -2.66 -6.02
N SER A 4 -3.44 -2.75 -5.08
CA SER A 4 -3.33 -3.89 -4.17
C SER A 4 -4.58 -4.06 -3.30
N ILE A 5 -5.16 -2.96 -2.79
CA ILE A 5 -6.44 -2.99 -2.07
C ILE A 5 -7.56 -3.53 -2.99
N MET A 6 -7.67 -3.00 -4.19
CA MET A 6 -8.70 -3.42 -5.14
C MET A 6 -8.61 -4.91 -5.48
N GLN A 7 -7.40 -5.46 -5.60
CA GLN A 7 -7.21 -6.89 -5.85
C GLN A 7 -7.62 -7.76 -4.66
N LEU A 8 -7.40 -7.30 -3.41
CA LEU A 8 -7.90 -7.98 -2.21
C LEU A 8 -9.43 -7.91 -2.13
N VAL A 9 -10.00 -6.75 -2.39
CA VAL A 9 -11.48 -6.57 -2.47
C VAL A 9 -12.09 -7.47 -3.55
N ALA A 10 -11.44 -7.62 -4.70
CA ALA A 10 -11.89 -8.51 -5.77
C ALA A 10 -11.94 -10.00 -5.36
N ARG A 11 -11.15 -10.38 -4.36
CA ARG A 11 -11.18 -11.74 -3.77
C ARG A 11 -12.25 -11.90 -2.68
N GLY A 12 -13.04 -10.87 -2.43
CA GLY A 12 -14.06 -10.85 -1.38
C GLY A 12 -13.55 -10.47 -0.01
N GLU A 13 -12.30 -10.01 0.09
CA GLU A 13 -11.72 -9.55 1.35
C GLU A 13 -12.13 -8.09 1.61
N ASN A 14 -12.47 -7.77 2.84
CA ASN A 14 -12.80 -6.41 3.27
C ASN A 14 -11.96 -5.94 4.48
N GLU A 15 -11.14 -6.82 5.01
CA GLU A 15 -10.20 -6.58 6.10
C GLU A 15 -8.87 -7.27 5.80
N PHE A 16 -7.77 -6.54 5.85
CA PHE A 16 -6.44 -7.06 5.57
C PHE A 16 -5.36 -6.26 6.31
N THR A 17 -4.21 -6.85 6.47
CA THR A 17 -3.07 -6.23 7.15
C THR A 17 -2.25 -5.34 6.22
N PHE A 18 -1.48 -4.43 6.79
CA PHE A 18 -0.49 -3.66 6.01
C PHE A 18 0.51 -4.57 5.30
N LEU A 19 0.89 -5.70 5.93
CA LEU A 19 1.78 -6.67 5.30
C LEU A 19 1.21 -7.20 3.98
N GLU A 20 -0.08 -7.58 3.97
CA GLU A 20 -0.74 -8.11 2.77
C GLU A 20 -0.79 -7.08 1.64
N VAL A 21 -1.14 -5.83 1.98
CA VAL A 21 -1.19 -4.76 0.97
C VAL A 21 0.20 -4.42 0.43
N PHE A 22 1.22 -4.31 1.30
CA PHE A 22 2.58 -4.02 0.85
C PHE A 22 3.21 -5.19 0.09
N ALA A 23 2.91 -6.44 0.47
CA ALA A 23 3.34 -7.60 -0.32
C ALA A 23 2.73 -7.56 -1.73
N GLY A 24 1.45 -7.18 -1.86
CA GLY A 24 0.81 -6.94 -3.15
C GLY A 24 1.50 -5.84 -3.95
N MET A 25 1.80 -4.69 -3.34
CA MET A 25 2.51 -3.58 -4.00
C MET A 25 3.90 -3.99 -4.52
N ILE A 26 4.66 -4.76 -3.73
CA ILE A 26 5.99 -5.24 -4.14
C ILE A 26 5.85 -6.24 -5.30
N ALA A 27 4.88 -7.15 -5.25
CA ALA A 27 4.62 -8.11 -6.31
C ALA A 27 4.17 -7.41 -7.61
N ASP A 28 3.33 -6.36 -7.53
CA ASP A 28 2.90 -5.57 -8.69
C ASP A 28 4.07 -4.82 -9.35
N ALA A 29 5.06 -4.39 -8.56
CA ALA A 29 6.25 -3.73 -9.04
C ALA A 29 7.33 -4.70 -9.53
N TRP A 30 7.20 -6.00 -9.28
CA TRP A 30 8.26 -6.99 -9.49
C TRP A 30 8.79 -6.98 -10.91
N TYR A 31 7.95 -7.26 -11.88
CA TYR A 31 8.37 -7.35 -13.27
C TYR A 31 8.86 -6.03 -13.83
N ALA A 32 8.21 -4.92 -13.47
CA ALA A 32 8.66 -3.59 -13.89
C ALA A 32 10.11 -3.32 -13.46
N VAL A 33 10.46 -3.68 -12.23
CA VAL A 33 11.81 -3.44 -11.69
C VAL A 33 12.81 -4.50 -12.14
N LYS A 34 12.46 -5.80 -12.11
CA LYS A 34 13.40 -6.90 -12.32
C LYS A 34 13.56 -7.29 -13.78
N GLU A 35 12.47 -7.35 -14.55
CA GLU A 35 12.52 -7.78 -15.94
C GLU A 35 12.73 -6.60 -16.90
N TYR A 36 11.99 -5.52 -16.68
CA TYR A 36 12.05 -4.36 -17.56
C TYR A 36 13.04 -3.29 -17.08
N HIS A 37 13.68 -3.49 -15.91
CA HIS A 37 14.64 -2.55 -15.31
C HIS A 37 14.11 -1.11 -15.21
N LEU A 38 12.79 -0.97 -15.04
CA LEU A 38 12.15 0.33 -14.92
C LEU A 38 12.42 0.93 -13.54
N ARG A 39 12.57 2.24 -13.52
CA ARG A 39 12.63 3.01 -12.28
C ARG A 39 11.24 3.48 -11.88
N LEU A 40 10.93 3.34 -10.60
CA LEU A 40 9.62 3.75 -10.06
C LEU A 40 9.58 5.20 -9.58
N GLY A 41 10.63 5.98 -9.83
CA GLY A 41 10.68 7.38 -9.44
C GLY A 41 11.93 8.11 -9.96
N PRO A 42 12.01 9.43 -9.75
CA PRO A 42 13.17 10.21 -10.15
C PRO A 42 14.42 9.75 -9.37
N LYS A 43 15.59 9.90 -9.99
CA LYS A 43 16.85 9.76 -9.29
C LYS A 43 16.93 10.82 -8.18
N SER A 44 17.48 10.44 -7.02
CA SER A 44 17.94 11.44 -6.06
C SER A 44 19.02 12.33 -6.70
N VAL A 45 19.23 13.52 -6.12
CA VAL A 45 20.22 14.49 -6.63
C VAL A 45 21.63 13.87 -6.72
N ASP A 46 21.95 12.95 -5.81
CA ASP A 46 23.21 12.19 -5.78
C ASP A 46 23.21 10.94 -6.69
N GLY A 47 22.10 10.65 -7.36
CA GLY A 47 21.96 9.53 -8.29
C GLY A 47 21.92 8.14 -7.65
N THR A 48 21.99 8.04 -6.33
CA THR A 48 22.23 6.78 -5.60
C THR A 48 20.98 6.17 -4.98
N SER A 49 19.94 6.96 -4.64
CA SER A 49 18.76 6.40 -3.99
C SER A 49 17.68 5.98 -4.98
N SER A 50 17.34 4.72 -4.95
CA SER A 50 16.11 4.18 -5.49
C SER A 50 14.93 4.48 -4.54
N ASN A 51 13.73 4.50 -5.07
CA ASN A 51 12.53 4.64 -4.25
C ASN A 51 12.35 3.41 -3.31
N LEU A 52 11.59 3.58 -2.23
CA LEU A 52 11.42 2.53 -1.21
C LEU A 52 10.84 1.22 -1.78
N LEU A 53 9.93 1.31 -2.73
CA LEU A 53 9.32 0.13 -3.36
C LEU A 53 10.33 -0.60 -4.25
N GLU A 54 11.12 0.14 -5.04
CA GLU A 54 12.20 -0.41 -5.86
C GLU A 54 13.27 -1.09 -4.99
N ARG A 55 13.64 -0.48 -3.84
CA ARG A 55 14.56 -1.09 -2.88
C ARG A 55 13.99 -2.37 -2.27
N ALA A 56 12.69 -2.40 -1.96
CA ALA A 56 12.04 -3.59 -1.44
C ALA A 56 12.08 -4.74 -2.46
N VAL A 57 11.77 -4.47 -3.74
CA VAL A 57 11.88 -5.46 -4.82
C VAL A 57 13.30 -6.01 -4.91
N ASN A 58 14.31 -5.13 -4.94
CA ASN A 58 15.70 -5.55 -5.06
C ASN A 58 16.16 -6.41 -3.87
N LYS A 59 15.80 -6.01 -2.64
CA LYS A 59 16.14 -6.80 -1.44
C LYS A 59 15.46 -8.18 -1.42
N ILE A 60 14.20 -8.27 -1.84
CA ILE A 60 13.54 -9.58 -1.96
C ILE A 60 14.29 -10.43 -2.99
N SER A 61 14.63 -9.88 -4.15
CA SER A 61 15.32 -10.63 -5.21
C SER A 61 16.73 -11.13 -4.82
N GLU A 62 17.38 -10.48 -3.86
CA GLU A 62 18.68 -10.92 -3.33
C GLU A 62 18.53 -12.09 -2.34
N ASN A 63 17.37 -12.28 -1.75
CA ASN A 63 17.13 -13.25 -0.67
C ASN A 63 16.18 -14.39 -1.07
N VAL A 64 15.44 -14.22 -2.17
CA VAL A 64 14.38 -15.14 -2.59
C VAL A 64 14.50 -15.39 -4.08
N ASP A 65 14.59 -16.65 -4.46
CA ASP A 65 14.54 -17.05 -5.86
C ASP A 65 13.10 -16.92 -6.38
N VAL A 66 12.88 -15.97 -7.29
CA VAL A 66 11.61 -15.74 -7.99
C VAL A 66 11.86 -15.96 -9.48
N LYS A 67 11.17 -16.95 -10.05
CA LYS A 67 11.27 -17.28 -11.47
C LYS A 67 10.46 -16.29 -12.32
N ASN A 68 10.87 -16.10 -13.55
CA ASN A 68 10.27 -15.12 -14.48
C ASN A 68 8.80 -15.43 -14.86
N ASP A 69 8.35 -16.67 -14.66
CA ASP A 69 7.00 -17.14 -14.98
C ASP A 69 6.10 -17.33 -13.74
N GLU A 70 6.58 -16.96 -12.56
CA GLU A 70 5.79 -17.11 -11.35
C GLU A 70 4.59 -16.15 -11.31
N SER A 71 3.45 -16.70 -10.91
CA SER A 71 2.25 -15.88 -10.74
C SER A 71 2.43 -14.86 -9.60
N ARG A 72 1.71 -13.75 -9.72
CA ARG A 72 1.65 -12.70 -8.69
C ARG A 72 1.41 -13.27 -7.28
N ASP A 73 0.54 -14.25 -7.15
CA ASP A 73 0.16 -14.82 -5.85
C ASP A 73 1.33 -15.60 -5.22
N ILE A 74 2.10 -16.31 -6.02
CA ILE A 74 3.32 -16.99 -5.55
C ILE A 74 4.35 -15.96 -5.08
N ILE A 75 4.52 -14.88 -5.82
CA ILE A 75 5.42 -13.78 -5.45
C ILE A 75 4.97 -13.15 -4.12
N ILE A 76 3.67 -12.88 -3.94
CA ILE A 76 3.12 -12.36 -2.67
C ILE A 76 3.46 -13.28 -1.50
N GLU A 77 3.23 -14.59 -1.62
CA GLU A 77 3.50 -15.53 -0.53
C GLU A 77 5.01 -15.60 -0.23
N LYS A 78 5.88 -15.59 -1.23
CA LYS A 78 7.34 -15.50 -1.04
C LYS A 78 7.73 -14.22 -0.28
N ILE A 79 7.15 -13.08 -0.63
CA ILE A 79 7.40 -11.81 0.06
C ILE A 79 6.91 -11.87 1.52
N LYS A 80 5.72 -12.40 1.77
CA LYS A 80 5.17 -12.54 3.14
C LYS A 80 6.06 -13.42 4.00
N CYS A 81 6.49 -14.57 3.49
CA CYS A 81 7.40 -15.48 4.18
C CYS A 81 8.77 -14.85 4.50
N ASN A 82 9.24 -13.95 3.64
CA ASN A 82 10.54 -13.30 3.76
C ASN A 82 10.43 -11.81 4.15
N SER A 83 9.30 -11.38 4.70
CA SER A 83 9.01 -9.97 5.01
C SER A 83 10.04 -9.31 5.95
N LYS A 84 10.79 -10.10 6.72
CA LYS A 84 11.84 -9.60 7.61
C LYS A 84 12.95 -8.86 6.84
N CYS A 85 13.32 -9.31 5.64
CA CYS A 85 14.39 -8.68 4.85
C CYS A 85 14.00 -7.30 4.30
N VAL A 86 12.70 -7.03 4.12
CA VAL A 86 12.16 -5.74 3.64
C VAL A 86 11.36 -4.98 4.69
N ASN A 87 11.47 -5.40 5.95
CA ASN A 87 10.70 -4.80 7.04
C ASN A 87 10.94 -3.28 7.16
N PHE A 88 12.16 -2.81 6.93
CA PHE A 88 12.47 -1.38 6.99
C PHE A 88 11.71 -0.60 5.91
N GLU A 89 11.75 -1.06 4.66
CA GLU A 89 11.08 -0.42 3.52
C GLU A 89 9.55 -0.41 3.71
N MET A 90 8.99 -1.54 4.13
CA MET A 90 7.55 -1.64 4.42
C MET A 90 7.12 -0.74 5.58
N GLN A 91 7.90 -0.67 6.68
CA GLN A 91 7.62 0.20 7.80
C GLN A 91 7.68 1.69 7.40
N ASP A 92 8.59 2.05 6.52
CA ASP A 92 8.75 3.43 6.07
C ASP A 92 7.63 3.82 5.09
N LEU A 93 7.20 2.91 4.20
CA LEU A 93 6.00 3.06 3.37
C LEU A 93 4.75 3.22 4.26
N ALA A 94 4.64 2.44 5.33
CA ALA A 94 3.51 2.46 6.27
C ALA A 94 3.31 3.78 7.01
N LYS A 95 4.34 4.63 7.09
CA LYS A 95 4.23 5.96 7.72
C LYS A 95 3.45 6.95 6.86
N ASN A 96 3.46 6.78 5.54
CA ASN A 96 2.93 7.77 4.61
C ASN A 96 1.84 7.23 3.68
N VAL A 97 2.09 6.12 2.99
CA VAL A 97 1.27 5.65 1.86
C VAL A 97 -0.21 5.45 2.24
N PRO A 98 -0.55 4.76 3.35
CA PRO A 98 -1.95 4.53 3.72
C PRO A 98 -2.73 5.83 3.98
N TYR A 99 -2.06 6.87 4.40
CA TYR A 99 -2.69 8.14 4.77
C TYR A 99 -2.79 9.11 3.59
N ARG A 100 -1.88 8.99 2.61
CA ARG A 100 -1.85 9.85 1.43
C ARG A 100 -3.10 9.71 0.58
N LEU A 101 -3.61 8.50 0.40
CA LEU A 101 -4.85 8.26 -0.34
C LEU A 101 -6.06 8.94 0.33
N LEU A 102 -6.07 9.01 1.67
CA LEU A 102 -7.15 9.67 2.42
C LEU A 102 -6.99 11.20 2.50
N SER A 103 -5.87 11.77 2.05
CA SER A 103 -5.56 13.19 2.22
C SER A 103 -6.52 14.14 1.52
N SER A 104 -7.14 13.72 0.42
CA SER A 104 -8.14 14.52 -0.30
C SER A 104 -9.37 14.84 0.56
N PHE A 105 -9.78 13.90 1.40
CA PHE A 105 -10.92 14.09 2.32
C PHE A 105 -10.63 15.12 3.43
N VAL A 106 -9.36 15.31 3.78
CA VAL A 106 -8.94 16.30 4.79
C VAL A 106 -9.16 17.72 4.30
N LYS A 107 -8.82 18.00 3.04
CA LYS A 107 -8.98 19.33 2.43
C LYS A 107 -10.45 19.76 2.36
N GLU A 108 -11.34 18.86 2.04
CA GLU A 108 -12.76 19.11 1.93
C GLU A 108 -13.41 19.50 3.28
N LEU A 109 -12.84 19.07 4.39
CA LEU A 109 -13.36 19.36 5.72
C LEU A 109 -12.79 20.65 6.34
N GLY A 110 -11.97 21.40 5.58
CA GLY A 110 -11.35 22.64 6.05
C GLY A 110 -10.36 22.42 7.20
N GLY A 111 -9.89 21.19 7.38
CA GLY A 111 -8.93 20.84 8.43
C GLY A 111 -7.53 21.37 8.14
N ASN A 112 -6.83 21.86 9.16
CA ASN A 112 -5.41 22.14 9.10
C ASN A 112 -4.65 20.87 8.70
N ASN A 113 -3.55 21.00 7.96
CA ASN A 113 -2.73 19.88 7.52
C ASN A 113 -2.38 18.97 8.71
N PRO A 114 -2.81 17.71 8.69
CA PRO A 114 -2.46 16.80 9.75
C PRO A 114 -0.94 16.65 9.78
N LEU A 115 -0.38 16.49 10.98
CA LEU A 115 1.05 16.25 11.15
C LEU A 115 1.39 14.85 10.63
N TRP A 116 1.75 14.75 9.35
CA TRP A 116 2.09 13.50 8.66
C TRP A 116 3.17 12.66 9.37
N SER A 117 4.02 13.31 10.16
CA SER A 117 5.05 12.64 10.96
C SER A 117 4.52 11.93 12.21
N LYS A 118 3.27 12.15 12.60
CA LYS A 118 2.68 11.60 13.84
C LYS A 118 1.53 10.65 13.51
N THR A 119 1.85 9.43 13.10
CA THR A 119 0.91 8.39 12.65
C THR A 119 -0.26 8.15 13.63
N GLY A 120 -0.03 8.14 14.95
CA GLY A 120 -1.11 7.97 15.93
C GLY A 120 -2.14 9.10 15.89
N LYS A 121 -1.69 10.35 15.69
CA LYS A 121 -2.60 11.50 15.54
C LYS A 121 -3.37 11.45 14.23
N LEU A 122 -2.74 10.94 13.16
CA LEU A 122 -3.41 10.74 11.88
C LEU A 122 -4.54 9.72 11.97
N ILE A 123 -4.32 8.60 12.64
CA ILE A 123 -5.36 7.57 12.84
C ILE A 123 -6.58 8.19 13.55
N SER A 124 -6.37 8.81 14.70
CA SER A 124 -7.47 9.45 15.45
C SER A 124 -8.17 10.56 14.65
N TYR A 125 -7.41 11.29 13.81
CA TYR A 125 -7.96 12.30 12.94
C TYR A 125 -8.86 11.71 11.85
N PHE A 126 -8.43 10.66 11.19
CA PHE A 126 -9.23 9.95 10.18
C PHE A 126 -10.44 9.24 10.78
N GLU A 127 -10.35 8.72 12.00
CA GLU A 127 -11.51 8.20 12.75
C GLU A 127 -12.55 9.30 13.00
N MET A 128 -12.11 10.49 13.39
CA MET A 128 -13.00 11.65 13.57
C MET A 128 -13.68 12.05 12.26
N ILE A 129 -12.94 12.08 11.15
CA ILE A 129 -13.51 12.38 9.84
C ILE A 129 -14.51 11.29 9.43
N ASN A 130 -14.18 10.02 9.64
CA ASN A 130 -15.04 8.90 9.26
C ASN A 130 -16.40 8.89 9.98
N LYS A 131 -16.49 9.51 11.16
CA LYS A 131 -17.77 9.75 11.84
C LYS A 131 -18.69 10.74 11.09
N LYS A 132 -18.11 11.61 10.28
CA LYS A 132 -18.83 12.64 9.51
C LYS A 132 -18.99 12.27 8.03
N ARG A 133 -18.04 11.54 7.49
CA ARG A 133 -18.00 11.09 6.10
C ARG A 133 -17.50 9.66 6.02
N CYS A 134 -18.05 8.91 5.07
CA CYS A 134 -17.61 7.56 4.77
C CYS A 134 -16.27 7.61 4.02
N LEU A 135 -15.17 7.38 4.69
CA LEU A 135 -13.86 7.23 4.06
C LEU A 135 -13.77 5.86 3.37
N LEU A 136 -12.84 5.76 2.42
CA LEU A 136 -12.57 4.53 1.68
C LEU A 136 -12.29 3.35 2.64
N TYR A 137 -11.48 3.59 3.65
CA TYR A 137 -11.16 2.61 4.70
C TYR A 137 -10.87 3.28 6.03
N THR A 138 -10.91 2.50 7.07
CA THR A 138 -10.36 2.81 8.40
C THR A 138 -9.09 2.01 8.64
N ILE A 139 -8.23 2.51 9.52
CA ILE A 139 -6.99 1.84 9.93
C ILE A 139 -7.14 1.54 11.41
N GLU A 140 -7.16 0.27 11.78
CA GLU A 140 -7.14 -0.14 13.17
C GLU A 140 -5.74 -0.02 13.78
N ASN A 141 -5.70 0.33 15.06
CA ASN A 141 -4.47 0.38 15.82
C ASN A 141 -3.82 -1.01 15.91
N GLY A 142 -2.53 -1.06 15.59
CA GLY A 142 -1.70 -2.25 15.62
C GLY A 142 -0.24 -1.85 15.66
N ARG A 143 0.66 -2.82 15.69
CA ARG A 143 2.10 -2.56 15.64
C ARG A 143 2.64 -2.79 14.23
N GLY A 144 3.24 -1.76 13.65
CA GLY A 144 3.93 -1.87 12.36
C GLY A 144 3.04 -2.45 11.25
N LEU A 145 3.46 -3.54 10.66
CA LEU A 145 2.79 -4.18 9.53
C LEU A 145 1.56 -5.01 9.91
N THR A 146 1.30 -5.23 11.21
CA THR A 146 0.08 -5.93 11.68
C THR A 146 -1.13 -5.00 11.82
N LYS A 147 -0.97 -3.69 11.54
CA LYS A 147 -2.12 -2.79 11.42
C LYS A 147 -3.09 -3.29 10.37
N LYS A 148 -4.38 -3.17 10.65
CA LYS A 148 -5.43 -3.61 9.73
C LYS A 148 -6.04 -2.43 8.98
N VAL A 149 -6.33 -2.66 7.73
CA VAL A 149 -7.16 -1.81 6.88
C VAL A 149 -8.52 -2.46 6.77
N ILE A 150 -9.57 -1.73 7.08
CA ILE A 150 -10.96 -2.20 6.97
C ILE A 150 -11.66 -1.33 5.94
N ILE A 151 -12.09 -1.94 4.84
CA ILE A 151 -12.81 -1.25 3.77
C ILE A 151 -14.24 -0.96 4.23
N ASN A 152 -14.67 0.26 4.03
CA ASN A 152 -16.05 0.62 4.30
C ASN A 152 -17.00 -0.09 3.32
N LYS A 153 -18.11 -0.63 3.82
CA LYS A 153 -19.06 -1.42 3.03
C LYS A 153 -19.56 -0.71 1.76
N LEU A 154 -19.81 0.60 1.85
CA LEU A 154 -20.25 1.37 0.68
C LEU A 154 -19.16 1.47 -0.38
N TRP A 155 -17.90 1.66 0.04
CA TRP A 155 -16.77 1.70 -0.86
C TRP A 155 -16.40 0.34 -1.42
N ASN A 156 -16.61 -0.75 -0.67
CA ASN A 156 -16.38 -2.11 -1.16
C ASN A 156 -17.22 -2.36 -2.42
N ASN A 157 -18.53 -2.13 -2.36
CA ASN A 157 -19.41 -2.29 -3.52
C ASN A 157 -19.00 -1.37 -4.67
N PHE A 158 -18.71 -0.10 -4.38
CA PHE A 158 -18.28 0.85 -5.40
C PHE A 158 -16.98 0.41 -6.10
N LEU A 159 -16.00 -0.10 -5.36
CA LEU A 159 -14.73 -0.59 -5.92
C LEU A 159 -14.96 -1.81 -6.82
N ILE A 160 -15.83 -2.75 -6.42
CA ILE A 160 -16.16 -3.92 -7.22
C ILE A 160 -16.84 -3.50 -8.51
N ASP A 161 -17.87 -2.67 -8.45
CA ASP A 161 -18.67 -2.24 -9.59
C ASP A 161 -17.87 -1.40 -10.60
N ASN A 162 -16.85 -0.67 -10.13
CA ASN A 162 -16.06 0.25 -10.95
C ASN A 162 -14.60 -0.18 -11.16
N MET A 163 -14.26 -1.42 -10.82
CA MET A 163 -12.87 -1.90 -10.78
C MET A 163 -12.12 -1.68 -12.09
N VAL A 164 -12.72 -2.02 -13.22
CA VAL A 164 -12.09 -1.89 -14.55
C VAL A 164 -11.78 -0.42 -14.85
N THR A 165 -12.74 0.47 -14.58
CA THR A 165 -12.58 1.91 -14.81
C THR A 165 -11.47 2.51 -13.94
N ILE A 166 -11.48 2.18 -12.64
CA ILE A 166 -10.48 2.72 -11.69
C ILE A 166 -9.09 2.20 -12.05
N ARG A 167 -8.94 0.92 -12.37
CA ARG A 167 -7.63 0.36 -12.79
C ARG A 167 -7.13 0.94 -14.10
N GLY A 168 -8.01 1.36 -14.99
CA GLY A 168 -7.61 2.08 -16.19
C GLY A 168 -7.06 3.49 -15.95
N TRP A 169 -7.26 4.04 -14.74
CA TRP A 169 -6.78 5.39 -14.35
C TRP A 169 -5.53 5.36 -13.47
N ILE A 170 -5.14 4.21 -12.93
CA ILE A 170 -3.94 4.00 -12.10
C ILE A 170 -2.75 3.66 -12.98
#